data_26ca1977f50e02c555d373d3c775961d
#
_entry.id   26ca1977f50e02c555d373d3c775961d
#
_cell.length_a   1.000
_cell.length_b   1.000
_cell.length_c   1.000
_cell.angle_alpha   90.00
_cell.angle_beta   90.00
_cell.angle_gamma   90.00
#
_symmetry.space_group_name_H-M   'P 1'
#
loop_
_entity.id
_entity.type
_entity.pdbx_description
1 polymer ?
#
loop_
_entity_poly.entity_id
_entity_poly.type
_entity_poly.pdbx_seq_one_letter_code
_entity_poly.pdbx_strand_id
1 'polypeptide(L)'
;MLFELAQLLSVEIRAFNVFTYITLRVVLAALTALAISFIVGPAMIRKLTTYKIGQAVRDDGPQTHLIKTGTPTMGGALILVSVAITTLLWADLQNRYVWICLLTTIGFGIVGWVDDWRKVVHRNPRGLSARSKLFWQSAIAIVAVSYLAWSARLPQQTELIVPFFKTVAIPLGMFGFVILGYFVVVGTSNAVNLTDGLDGLAIMPTVMIASALAVFAYVTGHAVFSKYLGFPYIAGAGELAVMCGAMAGAGLAFLWFNAYPAEVFMGDVGALALGAALGMIALVVRQEIVLLIMGGVFVVETLSVIIQVVSFKLTGKRVFKMAPLHHHYELKGWKENQVVVRFWIITMMLVLFGLSTLKLR
;
A
#
# COMPACT_ATOMS: atom_id res chain seq x y z
N MET A 1 7.72 -4.82 20.78
CA MET A 1 7.78 -5.97 21.73
C MET A 1 9.14 -6.70 21.68
N LEU A 2 9.50 -7.42 20.60
CA LEU A 2 10.83 -8.07 20.50
C LEU A 2 11.96 -7.04 20.48
N PHE A 3 11.74 -5.90 19.84
CA PHE A 3 12.68 -4.77 19.86
C PHE A 3 12.93 -4.26 21.28
N GLU A 4 11.89 -4.02 22.06
CA GLU A 4 12.01 -3.58 23.47
C GLU A 4 12.70 -4.63 24.34
N LEU A 5 12.34 -5.92 24.13
CA LEU A 5 13.02 -7.01 24.81
C LEU A 5 14.51 -7.06 24.46
N ALA A 6 14.85 -6.88 23.19
CA ALA A 6 16.24 -6.84 22.73
C ALA A 6 17.01 -5.65 23.35
N GLN A 7 16.36 -4.49 23.49
CA GLN A 7 16.95 -3.33 24.17
C GLN A 7 17.25 -3.63 25.65
N LEU A 8 16.32 -4.26 26.36
CA LEU A 8 16.52 -4.65 27.76
C LEU A 8 17.66 -5.66 27.89
N LEU A 9 17.68 -6.69 27.06
CA LEU A 9 18.71 -7.72 27.09
C LEU A 9 20.09 -7.20 26.62
N SER A 10 20.14 -6.18 25.78
CA SER A 10 21.40 -5.59 25.30
C SER A 10 22.23 -4.94 26.41
N VAL A 11 21.59 -4.57 27.53
CA VAL A 11 22.29 -4.02 28.70
C VAL A 11 23.17 -5.08 29.35
N GLU A 12 22.71 -6.34 29.42
CA GLU A 12 23.43 -7.43 30.04
C GLU A 12 24.26 -8.23 29.00
N ILE A 13 23.72 -8.45 27.81
CA ILE A 13 24.31 -9.28 26.77
C ILE A 13 24.51 -8.47 25.50
N ARG A 14 25.76 -8.05 25.26
CA ARG A 14 26.13 -7.18 24.08
C ARG A 14 25.66 -7.73 22.73
N ALA A 15 25.53 -9.05 22.57
CA ALA A 15 25.08 -9.67 21.34
C ALA A 15 23.66 -9.21 20.93
N PHE A 16 22.80 -8.89 21.89
CA PHE A 16 21.44 -8.39 21.59
C PHE A 16 21.42 -6.98 21.02
N ASN A 17 22.52 -6.21 21.12
CA ASN A 17 22.60 -4.89 20.52
C ASN A 17 22.41 -4.90 18.99
N VAL A 18 22.69 -6.03 18.32
CA VAL A 18 22.48 -6.18 16.88
C VAL A 18 21.01 -5.96 16.48
N PHE A 19 20.05 -6.30 17.33
CA PHE A 19 18.61 -6.13 17.09
C PHE A 19 18.14 -4.68 17.26
N THR A 20 18.98 -3.77 17.74
CA THR A 20 18.65 -2.34 17.80
C THR A 20 18.83 -1.65 16.44
N TYR A 21 19.61 -2.23 15.53
CA TYR A 21 19.82 -1.65 14.19
C TYR A 21 18.57 -1.77 13.31
N ILE A 22 18.09 -0.64 12.80
CA ILE A 22 16.90 -0.57 11.93
C ILE A 22 17.05 -1.48 10.71
N THR A 23 18.22 -1.49 10.08
CA THR A 23 18.50 -2.30 8.88
C THR A 23 18.29 -3.79 9.11
N LEU A 24 18.76 -4.33 10.22
CA LEU A 24 18.51 -5.73 10.58
C LEU A 24 17.03 -5.96 10.87
N ARG A 25 16.38 -5.06 11.61
CA ARG A 25 14.95 -5.18 11.92
C ARG A 25 14.06 -5.14 10.68
N VAL A 26 14.43 -4.39 9.64
CA VAL A 26 13.74 -4.40 8.33
C VAL A 26 13.78 -5.81 7.71
N VAL A 27 14.97 -6.42 7.68
CA VAL A 27 15.15 -7.78 7.14
C VAL A 27 14.37 -8.80 7.97
N LEU A 28 14.48 -8.73 9.30
CA LEU A 28 13.75 -9.62 10.21
C LEU A 28 12.24 -9.44 10.11
N ALA A 29 11.77 -8.21 9.92
CA ALA A 29 10.35 -7.93 9.68
C ALA A 29 9.88 -8.54 8.37
N ALA A 30 10.65 -8.40 7.28
CA ALA A 30 10.29 -9.02 6.01
C ALA A 30 10.21 -10.55 6.12
N LEU A 31 11.21 -11.17 6.73
CA LEU A 31 11.25 -12.63 6.94
C LEU A 31 10.13 -13.12 7.88
N THR A 32 9.85 -12.38 8.96
CA THR A 32 8.78 -12.73 9.91
C THR A 32 7.41 -12.64 9.24
N ALA A 33 7.12 -11.56 8.51
CA ALA A 33 5.86 -11.40 7.81
C ALA A 33 5.66 -12.47 6.72
N LEU A 34 6.73 -12.78 5.99
CA LEU A 34 6.76 -13.86 4.99
C LEU A 34 6.47 -15.21 5.64
N ALA A 35 7.15 -15.53 6.76
CA ALA A 35 6.93 -16.78 7.48
C ALA A 35 5.51 -16.89 8.04
N ILE A 36 4.97 -15.84 8.67
CA ILE A 36 3.58 -15.84 9.17
C ILE A 36 2.62 -16.11 8.00
N SER A 37 2.81 -15.45 6.87
CA SER A 37 1.93 -15.60 5.71
C SER A 37 2.00 -17.01 5.11
N PHE A 38 3.17 -17.65 5.04
CA PHE A 38 3.31 -19.03 4.55
C PHE A 38 2.72 -20.07 5.52
N ILE A 39 2.84 -19.85 6.84
CA ILE A 39 2.30 -20.77 7.84
C ILE A 39 0.78 -20.67 7.91
N VAL A 40 0.25 -19.44 7.94
CA VAL A 40 -1.19 -19.18 8.11
C VAL A 40 -1.96 -19.29 6.80
N GLY A 41 -1.34 -18.92 5.67
CA GLY A 41 -1.97 -18.81 4.35
C GLY A 41 -2.75 -20.05 3.93
N PRO A 42 -2.13 -21.27 3.90
CA PRO A 42 -2.83 -22.48 3.44
C PRO A 42 -4.06 -22.83 4.31
N ALA A 43 -3.98 -22.60 5.62
CA ALA A 43 -5.10 -22.84 6.53
C ALA A 43 -6.22 -21.83 6.31
N MET A 44 -5.87 -20.56 6.08
CA MET A 44 -6.81 -19.48 5.78
C MET A 44 -7.51 -19.72 4.44
N ILE A 45 -6.76 -20.02 3.38
CA ILE A 45 -7.30 -20.29 2.05
C ILE A 45 -8.30 -21.46 2.10
N ARG A 46 -7.94 -22.56 2.76
CA ARG A 46 -8.87 -23.71 2.97
C ARG A 46 -10.16 -23.28 3.67
N LYS A 47 -10.07 -22.47 4.74
CA LYS A 47 -11.26 -21.95 5.43
C LYS A 47 -12.13 -21.09 4.51
N LEU A 48 -11.53 -20.14 3.80
CA LEU A 48 -12.24 -19.26 2.87
C LEU A 48 -12.96 -20.08 1.77
N THR A 49 -12.31 -21.10 1.23
CA THR A 49 -12.90 -22.01 0.25
C THR A 49 -14.06 -22.81 0.84
N THR A 50 -13.90 -23.36 2.05
CA THR A 50 -14.93 -24.14 2.75
C THR A 50 -16.20 -23.31 3.00
N TYR A 51 -16.03 -22.07 3.41
CA TYR A 51 -17.15 -21.14 3.63
C TYR A 51 -17.74 -20.57 2.32
N LYS A 52 -17.24 -21.03 1.16
CA LYS A 52 -17.66 -20.53 -0.18
C LYS A 52 -17.58 -19.01 -0.27
N ILE A 53 -16.53 -18.43 0.33
CA ILE A 53 -16.23 -17.00 0.28
C ILE A 53 -15.60 -16.68 -1.09
N GLY A 54 -16.28 -17.05 -2.16
CA GLY A 54 -15.88 -16.77 -3.54
C GLY A 54 -16.55 -15.52 -4.07
N GLN A 55 -15.81 -14.78 -4.86
CA GLN A 55 -16.35 -13.60 -5.54
C GLN A 55 -17.31 -14.06 -6.66
N ALA A 56 -18.50 -13.46 -6.70
CA ALA A 56 -19.35 -13.57 -7.89
C ALA A 56 -18.67 -12.79 -9.02
N VAL A 57 -18.27 -13.51 -10.07
CA VAL A 57 -17.70 -12.88 -11.27
C VAL A 57 -18.80 -12.05 -11.92
N ARG A 58 -18.48 -10.80 -12.28
CA ARG A 58 -19.42 -9.91 -12.95
C ARG A 58 -19.66 -10.38 -14.39
N ASP A 59 -20.91 -10.40 -14.82
CA ASP A 59 -21.30 -10.83 -16.16
C ASP A 59 -20.85 -9.88 -17.28
N ASP A 60 -20.48 -8.65 -16.91
CA ASP A 60 -20.03 -7.58 -17.82
C ASP A 60 -18.49 -7.51 -17.97
N GLY A 61 -17.73 -8.44 -17.36
CA GLY A 61 -16.28 -8.56 -17.47
C GLY A 61 -15.81 -9.40 -18.69
N PRO A 62 -14.46 -9.49 -18.93
CA PRO A 62 -13.92 -10.39 -19.94
C PRO A 62 -14.33 -11.85 -19.66
N GLN A 63 -14.75 -12.58 -20.71
CA GLN A 63 -15.18 -13.99 -20.58
C GLN A 63 -14.12 -14.93 -19.99
N THR A 64 -12.85 -14.57 -20.13
CA THR A 64 -11.71 -15.29 -19.54
C THR A 64 -11.78 -15.35 -18.00
N HIS A 65 -12.51 -14.42 -17.37
CA HIS A 65 -12.65 -14.37 -15.90
C HIS A 65 -13.70 -15.36 -15.37
N LEU A 66 -14.55 -15.92 -16.21
CA LEU A 66 -15.54 -16.93 -15.81
C LEU A 66 -14.87 -18.20 -15.26
N ILE A 67 -13.67 -18.53 -15.72
CA ILE A 67 -12.87 -19.68 -15.24
C ILE A 67 -12.46 -19.50 -13.76
N LYS A 68 -12.38 -18.26 -13.28
CA LYS A 68 -12.00 -17.92 -11.90
C LYS A 68 -13.16 -17.99 -10.90
N THR A 69 -14.35 -18.41 -11.38
CA THR A 69 -15.51 -18.56 -10.50
C THR A 69 -15.22 -19.61 -9.42
N GLY A 70 -15.34 -19.20 -8.15
CA GLY A 70 -15.07 -20.08 -7.01
C GLY A 70 -13.73 -19.84 -6.32
N THR A 71 -12.81 -19.06 -6.90
CA THR A 71 -11.60 -18.62 -6.19
C THR A 71 -11.99 -17.76 -4.99
N PRO A 72 -11.53 -18.09 -3.76
CA PRO A 72 -11.87 -17.33 -2.57
C PRO A 72 -11.29 -15.91 -2.64
N THR A 73 -12.02 -14.96 -2.07
CA THR A 73 -11.59 -13.56 -1.88
C THR A 73 -11.28 -13.28 -0.41
N MET A 74 -10.92 -12.04 -0.07
CA MET A 74 -10.52 -11.58 1.26
C MET A 74 -9.13 -12.09 1.71
N GLY A 75 -8.30 -12.56 0.80
CA GLY A 75 -6.92 -12.95 1.09
C GLY A 75 -6.05 -11.82 1.65
N GLY A 76 -6.44 -10.57 1.39
CA GLY A 76 -5.79 -9.40 1.96
C GLY A 76 -5.79 -9.35 3.50
N ALA A 77 -6.71 -10.06 4.15
CA ALA A 77 -6.68 -10.20 5.61
C ALA A 77 -5.40 -10.91 6.11
N LEU A 78 -4.86 -11.85 5.32
CA LEU A 78 -3.57 -12.50 5.62
C LEU A 78 -2.45 -11.47 5.63
N ILE A 79 -2.40 -10.60 4.62
CA ILE A 79 -1.40 -9.54 4.51
C ILE A 79 -1.51 -8.60 5.72
N LEU A 80 -2.73 -8.13 6.01
CA LEU A 80 -2.98 -7.17 7.08
C LEU A 80 -2.57 -7.72 8.45
N VAL A 81 -2.93 -8.96 8.76
CA VAL A 81 -2.57 -9.63 10.01
C VAL A 81 -1.05 -9.81 10.10
N SER A 82 -0.41 -10.27 9.03
CA SER A 82 1.04 -10.48 8.99
C SER A 82 1.80 -9.16 9.16
N VAL A 83 1.39 -8.09 8.49
CA VAL A 83 1.98 -6.75 8.64
C VAL A 83 1.77 -6.23 10.05
N ALA A 84 0.56 -6.34 10.60
CA ALA A 84 0.26 -5.83 11.93
C ALA A 84 1.07 -6.54 13.02
N ILE A 85 1.05 -7.88 13.04
CA ILE A 85 1.82 -8.67 14.04
C ILE A 85 3.31 -8.37 13.91
N THR A 86 3.85 -8.38 12.69
CA THR A 86 5.28 -8.15 12.45
C THR A 86 5.71 -6.75 12.86
N THR A 87 4.91 -5.73 12.53
CA THR A 87 5.19 -4.35 12.95
C THR A 87 5.20 -4.22 14.47
N LEU A 88 4.23 -4.81 15.17
CA LEU A 88 4.17 -4.83 16.63
C LEU A 88 5.37 -5.59 17.28
N LEU A 89 5.90 -6.59 16.60
CA LEU A 89 7.07 -7.34 17.08
C LEU A 89 8.37 -6.55 16.96
N TRP A 90 8.62 -5.93 15.77
CA TRP A 90 9.92 -5.41 15.40
C TRP A 90 10.05 -3.90 15.40
N ALA A 91 8.97 -3.12 15.27
CA ALA A 91 9.04 -1.67 15.32
C ALA A 91 9.13 -1.14 16.74
N ASP A 92 9.63 0.08 16.88
CA ASP A 92 9.59 0.84 18.11
C ASP A 92 8.16 1.32 18.39
N LEU A 93 7.53 0.74 19.41
CA LEU A 93 6.14 1.04 19.76
C LEU A 93 5.98 2.37 20.51
N GLN A 94 7.06 3.03 20.90
CA GLN A 94 7.00 4.40 21.42
C GLN A 94 6.94 5.44 20.29
N ASN A 95 7.15 5.01 19.05
CA ASN A 95 7.16 5.88 17.88
C ASN A 95 5.73 6.15 17.37
N ARG A 96 5.30 7.42 17.41
CA ARG A 96 3.98 7.85 16.95
C ARG A 96 3.72 7.55 15.47
N TYR A 97 4.74 7.61 14.60
CA TYR A 97 4.58 7.38 13.15
C TYR A 97 4.21 5.93 12.87
N VAL A 98 4.75 4.99 13.64
CA VAL A 98 4.39 3.56 13.54
C VAL A 98 2.90 3.39 13.83
N TRP A 99 2.39 3.99 14.91
CA TRP A 99 0.97 3.89 15.27
C TRP A 99 0.06 4.56 14.26
N ILE A 100 0.41 5.77 13.78
CA ILE A 100 -0.41 6.47 12.77
C ILE A 100 -0.54 5.61 11.51
N CYS A 101 0.59 5.11 10.98
CA CYS A 101 0.57 4.29 9.77
C CYS A 101 -0.15 2.95 10.00
N LEU A 102 0.11 2.27 11.11
CA LEU A 102 -0.52 0.99 11.42
C LEU A 102 -2.03 1.12 11.61
N LEU A 103 -2.49 2.09 12.40
CA LEU A 103 -3.91 2.29 12.67
C LEU A 103 -4.66 2.75 11.41
N THR A 104 -4.05 3.59 10.57
CA THR A 104 -4.63 3.96 9.27
C THR A 104 -4.77 2.75 8.37
N THR A 105 -3.73 1.91 8.28
CA THR A 105 -3.74 0.67 7.51
C THR A 105 -4.84 -0.28 7.96
N ILE A 106 -4.94 -0.53 9.27
CA ILE A 106 -5.98 -1.38 9.86
C ILE A 106 -7.37 -0.78 9.62
N GLY A 107 -7.53 0.54 9.81
CA GLY A 107 -8.81 1.23 9.61
C GLY A 107 -9.33 1.08 8.17
N PHE A 108 -8.47 1.29 7.18
CA PHE A 108 -8.84 1.08 5.78
C PHE A 108 -9.08 -0.41 5.46
N GLY A 109 -8.33 -1.31 6.10
CA GLY A 109 -8.55 -2.75 6.03
C GLY A 109 -9.92 -3.15 6.58
N ILE A 110 -10.37 -2.56 7.69
CA ILE A 110 -11.71 -2.79 8.25
C ILE A 110 -12.80 -2.32 7.28
N VAL A 111 -12.62 -1.14 6.64
CA VAL A 111 -13.58 -0.66 5.62
C VAL A 111 -13.67 -1.66 4.47
N GLY A 112 -12.53 -2.16 3.98
CA GLY A 112 -12.48 -3.19 2.94
C GLY A 112 -13.09 -4.51 3.40
N TRP A 113 -12.82 -4.93 4.64
CA TRP A 113 -13.39 -6.15 5.19
C TRP A 113 -14.92 -6.09 5.27
N VAL A 114 -15.50 -4.97 5.71
CA VAL A 114 -16.95 -4.77 5.76
C VAL A 114 -17.55 -4.80 4.34
N ASP A 115 -16.85 -4.24 3.35
CA ASP A 115 -17.28 -4.26 1.95
C ASP A 115 -17.31 -5.69 1.40
N ASP A 116 -16.21 -6.43 1.54
CA ASP A 116 -16.07 -7.80 1.07
C ASP A 116 -17.01 -8.76 1.82
N TRP A 117 -17.15 -8.59 3.14
CA TRP A 117 -18.08 -9.35 3.96
C TRP A 117 -19.52 -9.23 3.45
N ARG A 118 -19.97 -8.01 3.13
CA ARG A 118 -21.31 -7.77 2.57
C ARG A 118 -21.50 -8.42 1.22
N LYS A 119 -20.49 -8.38 0.36
CA LYS A 119 -20.54 -9.03 -0.97
C LYS A 119 -20.72 -10.53 -0.85
N VAL A 120 -20.02 -11.14 0.10
CA VAL A 120 -19.95 -12.60 0.24
C VAL A 120 -21.09 -13.16 1.08
N VAL A 121 -21.24 -12.69 2.33
CA VAL A 121 -22.20 -13.27 3.31
C VAL A 121 -23.63 -12.88 2.97
N HIS A 122 -23.86 -11.62 2.61
CA HIS A 122 -25.20 -11.16 2.21
C HIS A 122 -25.50 -11.37 0.72
N ARG A 123 -24.58 -12.00 -0.04
CA ARG A 123 -24.69 -12.19 -1.49
C ARG A 123 -25.12 -10.93 -2.23
N ASN A 124 -24.69 -9.77 -1.72
CA ASN A 124 -24.99 -8.48 -2.31
C ASN A 124 -23.79 -8.03 -3.17
N PRO A 125 -23.84 -8.16 -4.49
CA PRO A 125 -22.70 -7.83 -5.35
C PRO A 125 -22.29 -6.36 -5.29
N ARG A 126 -23.13 -5.48 -4.73
CA ARG A 126 -22.83 -4.05 -4.56
C ARG A 126 -21.99 -3.74 -3.33
N GLY A 127 -21.89 -4.65 -2.34
CA GLY A 127 -21.14 -4.42 -1.11
C GLY A 127 -21.59 -3.17 -0.33
N LEU A 128 -20.63 -2.35 0.11
CA LEU A 128 -20.88 -1.02 0.64
C LEU A 128 -21.23 -0.05 -0.49
N SER A 129 -22.15 0.90 -0.23
CA SER A 129 -22.36 1.99 -1.19
C SER A 129 -21.07 2.82 -1.36
N ALA A 130 -20.80 3.31 -2.58
CA ALA A 130 -19.62 4.12 -2.84
C ALA A 130 -19.51 5.33 -1.91
N ARG A 131 -20.66 5.94 -1.55
CA ARG A 131 -20.71 7.07 -0.60
C ARG A 131 -20.31 6.64 0.82
N SER A 132 -20.79 5.49 1.29
CA SER A 132 -20.44 5.00 2.63
C SER A 132 -18.97 4.59 2.70
N LYS A 133 -18.46 3.92 1.66
CA LYS A 133 -17.04 3.54 1.55
C LYS A 133 -16.15 4.78 1.60
N LEU A 134 -16.45 5.80 0.77
CA LEU A 134 -15.69 7.04 0.74
C LEU A 134 -15.81 7.83 2.06
N PHE A 135 -16.98 7.84 2.70
CA PHE A 135 -17.18 8.50 3.99
C PHE A 135 -16.25 7.96 5.07
N TRP A 136 -16.18 6.63 5.24
CA TRP A 136 -15.32 6.02 6.26
C TRP A 136 -13.83 6.17 5.93
N GLN A 137 -13.44 6.00 4.67
CA GLN A 137 -12.08 6.28 4.23
C GLN A 137 -11.69 7.74 4.52
N SER A 138 -12.58 8.69 4.21
CA SER A 138 -12.35 10.12 4.47
C SER A 138 -12.24 10.42 5.96
N ALA A 139 -13.10 9.87 6.80
CA ALA A 139 -13.07 10.07 8.24
C ALA A 139 -11.72 9.59 8.83
N ILE A 140 -11.29 8.38 8.48
CA ILE A 140 -10.01 7.80 8.95
C ILE A 140 -8.84 8.64 8.45
N ALA A 141 -8.80 8.98 7.15
CA ALA A 141 -7.72 9.76 6.55
C ALA A 141 -7.61 11.16 7.16
N ILE A 142 -8.73 11.88 7.31
CA ILE A 142 -8.73 13.23 7.90
C ILE A 142 -8.23 13.18 9.34
N VAL A 143 -8.69 12.25 10.16
CA VAL A 143 -8.21 12.11 11.54
C VAL A 143 -6.71 11.83 11.58
N ALA A 144 -6.22 10.87 10.80
CA ALA A 144 -4.82 10.48 10.78
C ALA A 144 -3.91 11.62 10.28
N VAL A 145 -4.28 12.26 9.16
CA VAL A 145 -3.49 13.36 8.58
C VAL A 145 -3.56 14.62 9.45
N SER A 146 -4.73 14.93 10.05
CA SER A 146 -4.86 16.07 10.99
C SER A 146 -4.00 15.86 12.24
N TYR A 147 -3.94 14.62 12.77
CA TYR A 147 -3.07 14.32 13.89
C TYR A 147 -1.58 14.45 13.48
N LEU A 148 -1.22 14.00 12.28
CA LEU A 148 0.15 14.15 11.75
C LEU A 148 0.52 15.63 11.61
N ALA A 149 -0.38 16.46 11.07
CA ALA A 149 -0.19 17.90 10.93
C ALA A 149 -0.08 18.61 12.29
N TRP A 150 -0.99 18.30 13.23
CA TRP A 150 -1.01 18.88 14.58
C TRP A 150 0.24 18.50 15.38
N SER A 151 0.73 17.28 15.21
CA SER A 151 1.90 16.78 15.93
C SER A 151 3.24 17.17 15.27
N ALA A 152 3.21 17.92 14.16
CA ALA A 152 4.40 18.44 13.50
C ALA A 152 5.11 19.46 14.41
N ARG A 153 6.42 19.24 14.59
CA ARG A 153 7.27 20.13 15.44
C ARG A 153 8.12 21.08 14.63
N LEU A 154 8.33 20.79 13.37
CA LEU A 154 9.19 21.53 12.45
C LEU A 154 8.39 21.89 11.19
N PRO A 155 8.61 23.11 10.61
CA PRO A 155 7.93 23.53 9.38
C PRO A 155 8.09 22.53 8.24
N GLN A 156 9.27 21.91 8.11
CA GLN A 156 9.59 20.93 7.06
C GLN A 156 8.65 19.71 7.08
N GLN A 157 7.98 19.43 8.20
CA GLN A 157 7.04 18.32 8.33
C GLN A 157 5.68 18.59 7.66
N THR A 158 5.42 19.81 7.21
CA THR A 158 4.20 20.21 6.50
C THR A 158 4.46 20.89 5.16
N GLU A 159 5.69 20.78 4.63
CA GLU A 159 6.08 21.28 3.31
C GLU A 159 5.91 20.20 2.26
N LEU A 160 5.51 20.55 1.04
CA LEU A 160 5.56 19.67 -0.12
C LEU A 160 6.92 19.80 -0.79
N ILE A 161 7.61 18.68 -0.88
CA ILE A 161 8.94 18.62 -1.49
C ILE A 161 8.80 18.29 -2.97
N VAL A 162 9.40 19.12 -3.82
CA VAL A 162 9.41 18.86 -5.26
C VAL A 162 10.68 18.07 -5.62
N PRO A 163 10.57 16.83 -6.12
CA PRO A 163 11.73 16.05 -6.51
C PRO A 163 12.49 16.75 -7.63
N PHE A 164 13.79 16.47 -7.76
CA PHE A 164 14.74 17.07 -8.71
C PHE A 164 15.10 18.53 -8.46
N PHE A 165 14.38 19.28 -7.62
CA PHE A 165 14.66 20.69 -7.33
C PHE A 165 15.04 20.86 -5.84
N LYS A 166 16.34 20.98 -5.55
CA LYS A 166 16.88 21.01 -4.17
C LYS A 166 16.31 22.10 -3.27
N THR A 167 15.96 23.22 -3.86
CA THR A 167 15.55 24.42 -3.12
C THR A 167 14.05 24.66 -3.14
N VAL A 168 13.28 23.81 -3.83
CA VAL A 168 11.84 23.99 -3.97
C VAL A 168 11.10 23.12 -2.95
N ALA A 169 10.75 23.76 -1.85
CA ALA A 169 9.82 23.23 -0.86
C ALA A 169 8.65 24.21 -0.73
N ILE A 170 7.43 23.72 -0.90
CA ILE A 170 6.22 24.54 -0.86
C ILE A 170 5.63 24.43 0.54
N PRO A 171 5.59 25.54 1.32
CA PRO A 171 4.98 25.52 2.63
C PRO A 171 3.46 25.43 2.50
N LEU A 172 2.88 24.29 2.87
CA LEU A 172 1.43 24.06 2.78
C LEU A 172 0.69 24.57 4.02
N GLY A 173 1.41 24.71 5.13
CA GLY A 173 0.79 24.93 6.44
C GLY A 173 -0.09 23.74 6.85
N MET A 174 -0.77 23.87 7.99
CA MET A 174 -1.60 22.78 8.51
C MET A 174 -2.76 22.41 7.58
N PHE A 175 -3.51 23.40 7.08
CA PHE A 175 -4.68 23.14 6.24
C PHE A 175 -4.32 22.57 4.88
N GLY A 176 -3.35 23.17 4.19
CA GLY A 176 -2.88 22.66 2.89
C GLY A 176 -2.32 21.25 2.99
N PHE A 177 -1.61 20.96 4.09
CA PHE A 177 -1.09 19.63 4.36
C PHE A 177 -2.20 18.59 4.57
N VAL A 178 -3.25 18.94 5.33
CA VAL A 178 -4.40 18.03 5.55
C VAL A 178 -5.14 17.76 4.24
N ILE A 179 -5.35 18.79 3.41
CA ILE A 179 -5.99 18.63 2.10
C ILE A 179 -5.16 17.72 1.19
N LEU A 180 -3.86 17.99 1.05
CA LEU A 180 -2.97 17.16 0.24
C LEU A 180 -2.93 15.73 0.78
N GLY A 181 -2.74 15.55 2.08
CA GLY A 181 -2.64 14.25 2.71
C GLY A 181 -3.91 13.42 2.58
N TYR A 182 -5.07 14.04 2.65
CA TYR A 182 -6.34 13.40 2.36
C TYR A 182 -6.34 12.79 0.94
N PHE A 183 -5.98 13.58 -0.07
CA PHE A 183 -5.94 13.09 -1.45
C PHE A 183 -4.87 12.02 -1.65
N VAL A 184 -3.73 12.14 -0.99
CA VAL A 184 -2.67 11.13 -1.07
C VAL A 184 -3.15 9.80 -0.48
N VAL A 185 -3.69 9.79 0.74
CA VAL A 185 -4.08 8.55 1.42
C VAL A 185 -5.31 7.91 0.76
N VAL A 186 -6.39 8.66 0.56
CA VAL A 186 -7.62 8.14 -0.05
C VAL A 186 -7.40 7.83 -1.53
N GLY A 187 -6.66 8.67 -2.24
CA GLY A 187 -6.34 8.48 -3.65
C GLY A 187 -5.52 7.21 -3.87
N THR A 188 -4.42 7.03 -3.14
CA THR A 188 -3.57 5.83 -3.28
C THR A 188 -4.32 4.57 -2.87
N SER A 189 -5.13 4.63 -1.79
CA SER A 189 -5.96 3.51 -1.36
C SER A 189 -6.90 3.02 -2.47
N ASN A 190 -7.64 3.94 -3.08
CA ASN A 190 -8.57 3.58 -4.16
C ASN A 190 -7.85 3.24 -5.47
N ALA A 191 -6.66 3.81 -5.73
CA ALA A 191 -5.87 3.50 -6.91
C ALA A 191 -5.32 2.06 -6.88
N VAL A 192 -4.81 1.61 -5.74
CA VAL A 192 -4.41 0.22 -5.55
C VAL A 192 -5.63 -0.71 -5.71
N ASN A 193 -6.78 -0.36 -5.13
CA ASN A 193 -7.99 -1.14 -5.23
C ASN A 193 -8.52 -1.25 -6.68
N LEU A 194 -8.46 -0.18 -7.48
CA LEU A 194 -8.82 -0.22 -8.89
C LEU A 194 -7.86 -1.05 -9.74
N THR A 195 -6.61 -1.16 -9.33
CA THR A 195 -5.58 -1.95 -10.02
C THR A 195 -5.66 -3.44 -9.70
N ASP A 196 -6.32 -3.83 -8.59
CA ASP A 196 -6.47 -5.22 -8.15
C ASP A 196 -7.54 -5.98 -8.96
N GLY A 197 -7.39 -5.97 -10.29
CA GLY A 197 -8.32 -6.60 -11.23
C GLY A 197 -7.79 -7.87 -11.89
N LEU A 198 -6.48 -8.14 -11.82
CA LEU A 198 -5.82 -9.33 -12.37
C LEU A 198 -4.92 -9.99 -11.34
N ASP A 199 -4.70 -11.30 -11.47
CA ASP A 199 -3.92 -12.12 -10.55
C ASP A 199 -2.50 -11.58 -10.40
N GLY A 200 -2.12 -11.16 -9.19
CA GLY A 200 -0.79 -10.62 -8.88
C GLY A 200 -0.52 -9.19 -9.35
N LEU A 201 -1.46 -8.54 -10.06
CA LEU A 201 -1.23 -7.23 -10.67
C LEU A 201 -0.93 -6.14 -9.65
N ALA A 202 -1.72 -6.02 -8.60
CA ALA A 202 -1.58 -4.93 -7.61
C ALA A 202 -0.53 -5.21 -6.54
N ILE A 203 -0.36 -6.47 -6.14
CA ILE A 203 0.51 -6.80 -5.00
C ILE A 203 1.98 -6.58 -5.27
N MET A 204 2.51 -6.99 -6.44
CA MET A 204 3.93 -6.83 -6.74
C MET A 204 4.35 -5.35 -6.89
N PRO A 205 3.62 -4.47 -7.61
CA PRO A 205 3.85 -3.02 -7.55
C PRO A 205 3.85 -2.46 -6.13
N THR A 206 2.93 -2.90 -5.28
CA THR A 206 2.88 -2.50 -3.86
C THR A 206 4.15 -2.89 -3.11
N VAL A 207 4.65 -4.12 -3.30
CA VAL A 207 5.92 -4.60 -2.72
C VAL A 207 7.10 -3.74 -3.18
N MET A 208 7.18 -3.45 -4.48
CA MET A 208 8.26 -2.63 -5.04
C MET A 208 8.26 -1.22 -4.46
N ILE A 209 7.09 -0.58 -4.39
CA ILE A 209 6.94 0.79 -3.86
C ILE A 209 7.20 0.81 -2.35
N ALA A 210 6.70 -0.17 -1.59
CA ALA A 210 6.97 -0.28 -0.16
C ALA A 210 8.48 -0.44 0.10
N SER A 211 9.18 -1.25 -0.70
CA SER A 211 10.63 -1.42 -0.59
C SER A 211 11.39 -0.12 -0.87
N ALA A 212 10.97 0.65 -1.86
CA ALA A 212 11.55 1.97 -2.13
C ALA A 212 11.25 2.97 -1.01
N LEU A 213 10.02 2.99 -0.49
CA LEU A 213 9.66 3.84 0.65
C LEU A 213 10.44 3.46 1.92
N ALA A 214 10.84 2.19 2.11
CA ALA A 214 11.74 1.81 3.19
C ALA A 214 13.08 2.54 3.10
N VAL A 215 13.64 2.69 1.90
CA VAL A 215 14.87 3.45 1.69
C VAL A 215 14.65 4.93 2.01
N PHE A 216 13.57 5.54 1.53
CA PHE A 216 13.25 6.94 1.86
C PHE A 216 13.02 7.14 3.35
N ALA A 217 12.32 6.22 4.02
CA ALA A 217 12.10 6.28 5.46
C ALA A 217 13.43 6.22 6.22
N TYR A 218 14.30 5.30 5.85
CA TYR A 218 15.62 5.18 6.45
C TYR A 218 16.44 6.46 6.28
N VAL A 219 16.51 7.01 5.07
CA VAL A 219 17.25 8.24 4.75
C VAL A 219 16.70 9.44 5.52
N THR A 220 15.38 9.64 5.48
CA THR A 220 14.70 10.76 6.13
C THR A 220 14.83 10.70 7.66
N GLY A 221 14.85 9.50 8.23
CA GLY A 221 15.03 9.26 9.66
C GLY A 221 16.47 9.29 10.16
N HIS A 222 17.47 9.39 9.26
CA HIS A 222 18.89 9.34 9.63
C HIS A 222 19.57 10.72 9.45
N ALA A 223 20.02 11.33 10.56
CA ALA A 223 20.55 12.69 10.56
C ALA A 223 21.69 12.95 9.56
N VAL A 224 22.61 11.99 9.37
CA VAL A 224 23.75 12.13 8.46
C VAL A 224 23.30 11.97 7.01
N PHE A 225 22.52 10.94 6.71
CA PHE A 225 22.08 10.67 5.32
C PHE A 225 21.09 11.72 4.83
N SER A 226 20.16 12.17 5.67
CA SER A 226 19.23 13.24 5.31
C SER A 226 19.97 14.52 4.94
N LYS A 227 20.95 14.92 5.75
CA LYS A 227 21.81 16.10 5.48
C LYS A 227 22.63 15.93 4.20
N TYR A 228 23.26 14.77 4.00
CA TYR A 228 24.09 14.48 2.84
C TYR A 228 23.30 14.51 1.53
N LEU A 229 22.08 13.96 1.55
CA LEU A 229 21.19 13.86 0.39
C LEU A 229 20.28 15.09 0.22
N GLY A 230 20.28 16.03 1.16
CA GLY A 230 19.45 17.24 1.11
C GLY A 230 17.97 17.00 1.45
N PHE A 231 17.66 15.92 2.22
CA PHE A 231 16.31 15.65 2.71
C PHE A 231 16.06 16.33 4.06
N PRO A 232 14.78 16.63 4.38
CA PRO A 232 14.43 17.05 5.72
C PRO A 232 14.67 15.90 6.70
N TYR A 233 15.36 16.17 7.80
CA TYR A 233 15.47 15.19 8.86
C TYR A 233 14.19 15.12 9.67
N ILE A 234 13.56 13.96 9.72
CA ILE A 234 12.36 13.70 10.51
C ILE A 234 12.68 12.59 11.51
N ALA A 235 12.96 12.99 12.74
CA ALA A 235 13.30 12.06 13.81
C ALA A 235 12.21 11.01 13.99
N GLY A 236 12.60 9.74 13.96
CA GLY A 236 11.69 8.61 14.09
C GLY A 236 11.05 8.10 12.78
N ALA A 237 11.13 8.83 11.66
CA ALA A 237 10.60 8.34 10.38
C ALA A 237 11.27 7.06 9.91
N GLY A 238 12.53 6.81 10.30
CA GLY A 238 13.27 5.60 9.96
C GLY A 238 12.59 4.29 10.43
N GLU A 239 11.82 4.34 11.49
CA GLU A 239 11.09 3.16 11.99
C GLU A 239 10.04 2.64 11.00
N LEU A 240 9.53 3.50 10.12
CA LEU A 240 8.60 3.07 9.07
C LEU A 240 9.24 2.12 8.05
N ALA A 241 10.58 2.08 7.94
CA ALA A 241 11.26 1.08 7.13
C ALA A 241 10.96 -0.34 7.61
N VAL A 242 10.76 -0.55 8.93
CA VAL A 242 10.37 -1.84 9.49
C VAL A 242 8.98 -2.27 9.03
N MET A 243 8.02 -1.33 9.04
CA MET A 243 6.67 -1.60 8.51
C MET A 243 6.71 -1.87 7.00
N CYS A 244 7.51 -1.11 6.24
CA CYS A 244 7.71 -1.36 4.81
C CYS A 244 8.31 -2.75 4.55
N GLY A 245 9.27 -3.19 5.37
CA GLY A 245 9.81 -4.54 5.31
C GLY A 245 8.75 -5.60 5.57
N ALA A 246 7.89 -5.39 6.58
CA ALA A 246 6.76 -6.27 6.85
C ALA A 246 5.77 -6.32 5.67
N MET A 247 5.47 -5.17 5.04
CA MET A 247 4.62 -5.10 3.84
C MET A 247 5.25 -5.86 2.66
N ALA A 248 6.56 -5.72 2.46
CA ALA A 248 7.27 -6.42 1.39
C ALA A 248 7.25 -7.94 1.63
N GLY A 249 7.55 -8.40 2.84
CA GLY A 249 7.53 -9.83 3.18
C GLY A 249 6.14 -10.45 3.08
N ALA A 250 5.12 -9.81 3.66
CA ALA A 250 3.75 -10.28 3.58
C ALA A 250 3.22 -10.27 2.13
N GLY A 251 3.56 -9.22 1.37
CA GLY A 251 3.16 -9.08 -0.03
C GLY A 251 3.79 -10.14 -0.94
N LEU A 252 5.08 -10.44 -0.76
CA LEU A 252 5.75 -11.52 -1.51
C LEU A 252 5.17 -12.90 -1.18
N ALA A 253 4.90 -13.17 0.10
CA ALA A 253 4.27 -14.43 0.48
C ALA A 253 2.82 -14.53 -0.04
N PHE A 254 2.08 -13.42 -0.04
CA PHE A 254 0.75 -13.38 -0.62
C PHE A 254 0.78 -13.60 -2.13
N LEU A 255 1.77 -13.00 -2.84
CA LEU A 255 1.96 -13.20 -4.27
C LEU A 255 2.14 -14.68 -4.64
N TRP A 256 2.75 -15.47 -3.77
CA TRP A 256 2.88 -16.93 -3.97
C TRP A 256 1.53 -17.61 -4.21
N PHE A 257 0.49 -17.18 -3.48
CA PHE A 257 -0.87 -17.72 -3.61
C PHE A 257 -1.73 -16.95 -4.62
N ASN A 258 -1.36 -15.70 -4.94
CA ASN A 258 -2.12 -14.82 -5.82
C ASN A 258 -1.54 -14.72 -7.24
N ALA A 259 -0.38 -15.36 -7.51
CA ALA A 259 0.17 -15.43 -8.87
C ALA A 259 -0.75 -16.26 -9.77
N TYR A 260 -0.81 -15.88 -11.06
CA TYR A 260 -1.66 -16.56 -12.04
C TYR A 260 -1.29 -18.05 -12.23
N PRO A 261 -2.25 -19.00 -12.14
CA PRO A 261 -3.66 -18.83 -11.74
C PRO A 261 -3.82 -18.72 -10.21
N ALA A 262 -4.51 -17.67 -9.74
CA ALA A 262 -4.59 -17.36 -8.33
C ALA A 262 -5.40 -18.38 -7.51
N GLU A 263 -4.85 -18.79 -6.37
CA GLU A 263 -5.53 -19.61 -5.36
C GLU A 263 -6.43 -18.77 -4.44
N VAL A 264 -6.16 -17.47 -4.32
CA VAL A 264 -6.93 -16.52 -3.51
C VAL A 264 -6.81 -15.10 -4.06
N PHE A 265 -7.90 -14.33 -4.05
CA PHE A 265 -7.90 -12.92 -4.38
C PHE A 265 -7.68 -12.04 -3.16
N MET A 266 -7.00 -10.89 -3.37
CA MET A 266 -6.69 -9.96 -2.29
C MET A 266 -7.95 -9.34 -1.69
N GLY A 267 -8.85 -8.87 -2.55
CA GLY A 267 -10.08 -8.18 -2.16
C GLY A 267 -9.84 -6.77 -1.63
N ASP A 268 -10.94 -6.10 -1.32
CA ASP A 268 -10.92 -4.73 -0.82
C ASP A 268 -10.19 -4.59 0.52
N VAL A 269 -10.18 -5.66 1.33
CA VAL A 269 -9.44 -5.71 2.62
C VAL A 269 -7.96 -5.37 2.42
N GLY A 270 -7.31 -6.06 1.50
CA GLY A 270 -5.88 -5.88 1.26
C GLY A 270 -5.58 -4.63 0.45
N ALA A 271 -6.31 -4.45 -0.65
CA ALA A 271 -6.05 -3.38 -1.60
C ALA A 271 -6.19 -1.99 -0.96
N LEU A 272 -7.27 -1.75 -0.21
CA LEU A 272 -7.47 -0.47 0.47
C LEU A 272 -6.46 -0.24 1.58
N ALA A 273 -6.15 -1.26 2.38
CA ALA A 273 -5.19 -1.17 3.47
C ALA A 273 -3.78 -0.85 2.97
N LEU A 274 -3.30 -1.60 1.98
CA LEU A 274 -1.96 -1.42 1.42
C LEU A 274 -1.81 -0.05 0.74
N GLY A 275 -2.80 0.37 -0.04
CA GLY A 275 -2.75 1.69 -0.67
C GLY A 275 -2.75 2.83 0.36
N ALA A 276 -3.55 2.73 1.43
CA ALA A 276 -3.55 3.70 2.52
C ALA A 276 -2.21 3.71 3.28
N ALA A 277 -1.60 2.53 3.50
CA ALA A 277 -0.27 2.41 4.10
C ALA A 277 0.79 3.13 3.28
N LEU A 278 0.85 2.88 1.96
CA LEU A 278 1.79 3.55 1.07
C LEU A 278 1.63 5.07 1.10
N GLY A 279 0.37 5.56 1.01
CA GLY A 279 0.06 6.99 1.08
C GLY A 279 0.48 7.61 2.41
N MET A 280 0.19 6.95 3.53
CA MET A 280 0.51 7.47 4.86
C MET A 280 2.02 7.48 5.13
N ILE A 281 2.74 6.43 4.72
CA ILE A 281 4.20 6.37 4.84
C ILE A 281 4.84 7.48 4.00
N ALA A 282 4.39 7.68 2.75
CA ALA A 282 4.90 8.73 1.88
C ALA A 282 4.68 10.14 2.47
N LEU A 283 3.54 10.38 3.12
CA LEU A 283 3.27 11.62 3.85
C LEU A 283 4.24 11.85 5.01
N VAL A 284 4.54 10.81 5.80
CA VAL A 284 5.47 10.95 6.92
C VAL A 284 6.88 11.26 6.41
N VAL A 285 7.32 10.58 5.35
CA VAL A 285 8.67 10.76 4.79
C VAL A 285 8.77 11.90 3.76
N ARG A 286 7.68 12.65 3.54
CA ARG A 286 7.59 13.80 2.62
C ARG A 286 7.90 13.45 1.15
N GLN A 287 7.44 12.29 0.71
CA GLN A 287 7.67 11.78 -0.65
C GLN A 287 6.37 11.59 -1.45
N GLU A 288 5.45 12.53 -1.34
CA GLU A 288 4.12 12.46 -1.97
C GLU A 288 4.22 12.45 -3.49
N ILE A 289 5.04 13.34 -4.06
CA ILE A 289 5.24 13.41 -5.52
C ILE A 289 6.05 12.19 -6.00
N VAL A 290 7.03 11.75 -5.22
CA VAL A 290 7.79 10.54 -5.54
C VAL A 290 6.88 9.30 -5.51
N LEU A 291 5.95 9.21 -4.56
CA LEU A 291 4.93 8.16 -4.55
C LEU A 291 4.06 8.20 -5.81
N LEU A 292 3.66 9.39 -6.26
CA LEU A 292 2.89 9.55 -7.52
C LEU A 292 3.68 9.00 -8.71
N ILE A 293 5.00 9.24 -8.75
CA ILE A 293 5.89 8.74 -9.82
C ILE A 293 6.03 7.22 -9.71
N MET A 294 6.45 6.70 -8.56
CA MET A 294 6.65 5.26 -8.35
C MET A 294 5.35 4.47 -8.54
N GLY A 295 4.23 5.04 -8.10
CA GLY A 295 2.88 4.51 -8.25
C GLY A 295 2.23 4.81 -9.60
N GLY A 296 2.98 5.23 -10.62
CA GLY A 296 2.43 5.68 -11.90
C GLY A 296 1.50 4.67 -12.57
N VAL A 297 1.71 3.36 -12.38
CA VAL A 297 0.77 2.33 -12.84
C VAL A 297 -0.59 2.50 -12.14
N PHE A 298 -0.63 2.66 -10.82
CA PHE A 298 -1.86 2.90 -10.07
C PHE A 298 -2.55 4.20 -10.51
N VAL A 299 -1.74 5.24 -10.77
CA VAL A 299 -2.24 6.54 -11.25
C VAL A 299 -2.89 6.40 -12.62
N VAL A 300 -2.22 5.74 -13.58
CA VAL A 300 -2.74 5.59 -14.95
C VAL A 300 -3.99 4.71 -14.97
N GLU A 301 -4.04 3.64 -14.17
CA GLU A 301 -5.24 2.81 -13.99
C GLU A 301 -6.42 3.66 -13.50
N THR A 302 -6.21 4.45 -12.46
CA THR A 302 -7.25 5.33 -11.90
C THR A 302 -7.69 6.41 -12.90
N LEU A 303 -6.73 7.07 -13.56
CA LEU A 303 -7.03 8.08 -14.56
C LEU A 303 -7.81 7.49 -15.74
N SER A 304 -7.52 6.27 -16.16
CA SER A 304 -8.26 5.60 -17.22
C SER A 304 -9.75 5.44 -16.89
N VAL A 305 -10.07 5.13 -15.64
CA VAL A 305 -11.45 5.04 -15.14
C VAL A 305 -12.11 6.43 -15.13
N ILE A 306 -11.42 7.44 -14.60
CA ILE A 306 -11.94 8.81 -14.55
C ILE A 306 -12.24 9.32 -15.96
N ILE A 307 -11.28 9.20 -16.88
CA ILE A 307 -11.42 9.63 -18.28
C ILE A 307 -12.59 8.89 -18.94
N GLN A 308 -12.68 7.57 -18.76
CA GLN A 308 -13.76 6.76 -19.33
C GLN A 308 -15.13 7.22 -18.85
N VAL A 309 -15.28 7.39 -17.52
CA VAL A 309 -16.56 7.79 -16.91
C VAL A 309 -16.95 9.21 -17.34
N VAL A 310 -16.01 10.15 -17.33
CA VAL A 310 -16.26 11.54 -17.74
C VAL A 310 -16.63 11.60 -19.22
N SER A 311 -15.87 10.95 -20.10
CA SER A 311 -16.16 10.92 -21.53
C SER A 311 -17.55 10.32 -21.82
N PHE A 312 -17.85 9.18 -21.19
CA PHE A 312 -19.13 8.52 -21.40
C PHE A 312 -20.32 9.36 -20.92
N LYS A 313 -20.19 10.04 -19.77
CA LYS A 313 -21.24 10.94 -19.27
C LYS A 313 -21.44 12.18 -20.13
N LEU A 314 -20.36 12.74 -20.69
CA LEU A 314 -20.43 13.99 -21.47
C LEU A 314 -20.75 13.75 -22.95
N THR A 315 -20.25 12.66 -23.54
CA THR A 315 -20.32 12.45 -25.01
C THR A 315 -21.04 11.15 -25.41
N GLY A 316 -21.38 10.27 -24.46
CA GLY A 316 -21.91 8.94 -24.75
C GLY A 316 -20.90 7.96 -25.37
N LYS A 317 -19.62 8.38 -25.55
CA LYS A 317 -18.60 7.58 -26.22
C LYS A 317 -17.55 7.06 -25.22
N ARG A 318 -17.10 5.82 -25.46
CA ARG A 318 -16.00 5.20 -24.70
C ARG A 318 -14.66 5.60 -25.33
N VAL A 319 -13.70 6.01 -24.49
CA VAL A 319 -12.30 6.28 -24.91
C VAL A 319 -11.52 4.96 -24.99
N PHE A 320 -11.67 4.12 -23.97
CA PHE A 320 -11.04 2.81 -23.91
C PHE A 320 -12.06 1.72 -24.20
N LYS A 321 -11.63 0.55 -24.70
CA LYS A 321 -12.51 -0.62 -24.87
C LYS A 321 -13.19 -0.98 -23.55
N MET A 322 -12.41 -0.95 -22.46
CA MET A 322 -12.85 -1.10 -21.08
C MET A 322 -11.87 -0.35 -20.16
N ALA A 323 -12.31 0.12 -19.02
CA ALA A 323 -11.51 0.68 -17.94
C ALA A 323 -11.75 -0.16 -16.66
N PRO A 324 -10.73 -0.34 -15.81
CA PRO A 324 -9.35 0.17 -15.88
C PRO A 324 -8.52 -0.34 -17.07
N LEU A 325 -7.30 0.23 -17.24
CA LEU A 325 -6.52 0.05 -18.47
C LEU A 325 -6.05 -1.39 -18.72
N HIS A 326 -5.81 -2.19 -17.68
CA HIS A 326 -5.47 -3.60 -17.82
C HIS A 326 -6.53 -4.36 -18.62
N HIS A 327 -7.82 -4.14 -18.40
CA HIS A 327 -8.89 -4.75 -19.20
C HIS A 327 -8.91 -4.29 -20.67
N HIS A 328 -8.49 -3.04 -20.93
CA HIS A 328 -8.34 -2.56 -22.29
C HIS A 328 -7.31 -3.39 -23.08
N TYR A 329 -6.19 -3.75 -22.45
CA TYR A 329 -5.16 -4.59 -23.09
C TYR A 329 -5.59 -6.04 -23.24
N GLU A 330 -6.32 -6.61 -22.28
CA GLU A 330 -6.94 -7.94 -22.42
C GLU A 330 -7.87 -7.98 -23.64
N LEU A 331 -8.76 -6.97 -23.78
CA LEU A 331 -9.66 -6.84 -24.93
C LEU A 331 -8.95 -6.49 -26.26
N LYS A 332 -7.66 -6.13 -26.21
CA LYS A 332 -6.77 -6.05 -27.35
C LYS A 332 -6.09 -7.37 -27.71
N GLY A 333 -6.30 -8.42 -26.92
CA GLY A 333 -5.75 -9.76 -27.16
C GLY A 333 -4.48 -10.08 -26.39
N TRP A 334 -4.05 -9.25 -25.43
CA TRP A 334 -2.95 -9.61 -24.56
C TRP A 334 -3.39 -10.66 -23.55
N LYS A 335 -2.55 -11.65 -23.29
CA LYS A 335 -2.80 -12.64 -22.23
C LYS A 335 -2.65 -11.95 -20.87
N GLU A 336 -3.42 -12.38 -19.88
CA GLU A 336 -3.41 -11.83 -18.53
C GLU A 336 -1.98 -11.73 -17.94
N ASN A 337 -1.23 -12.84 -17.95
CA ASN A 337 0.13 -12.86 -17.45
C ASN A 337 1.07 -11.88 -18.18
N GLN A 338 0.84 -11.61 -19.48
CA GLN A 338 1.62 -10.61 -20.21
C GLN A 338 1.31 -9.18 -19.74
N VAL A 339 0.04 -8.88 -19.46
CA VAL A 339 -0.36 -7.58 -18.90
C VAL A 339 0.32 -7.39 -17.55
N VAL A 340 0.18 -8.38 -16.66
CA VAL A 340 0.71 -8.36 -15.29
C VAL A 340 2.22 -8.14 -15.28
N VAL A 341 2.98 -8.98 -16.01
CA VAL A 341 4.46 -8.87 -16.03
C VAL A 341 4.92 -7.54 -16.63
N ARG A 342 4.28 -7.06 -17.70
CA ARG A 342 4.63 -5.77 -18.32
C ARG A 342 4.38 -4.60 -17.35
N PHE A 343 3.29 -4.64 -16.58
CA PHE A 343 3.00 -3.62 -15.58
C PHE A 343 3.97 -3.67 -14.41
N TRP A 344 4.45 -4.85 -14.02
CA TRP A 344 5.54 -4.98 -13.05
C TRP A 344 6.84 -4.35 -13.55
N ILE A 345 7.19 -4.60 -14.82
CA ILE A 345 8.38 -4.00 -15.44
C ILE A 345 8.27 -2.47 -15.46
N ILE A 346 7.11 -1.94 -15.86
CA ILE A 346 6.86 -0.49 -15.85
C ILE A 346 6.97 0.05 -14.42
N THR A 347 6.37 -0.61 -13.45
CA THR A 347 6.48 -0.20 -12.03
C THR A 347 7.93 -0.21 -11.56
N MET A 348 8.71 -1.24 -11.89
CA MET A 348 10.14 -1.30 -11.55
C MET A 348 10.90 -0.11 -12.14
N MET A 349 10.67 0.22 -13.41
CA MET A 349 11.28 1.39 -14.04
C MET A 349 10.91 2.70 -13.31
N LEU A 350 9.63 2.87 -12.96
CA LEU A 350 9.16 4.04 -12.23
C LEU A 350 9.71 4.11 -10.80
N VAL A 351 9.86 2.98 -10.13
CA VAL A 351 10.48 2.88 -8.81
C VAL A 351 11.96 3.24 -8.88
N LEU A 352 12.71 2.74 -9.87
CA LEU A 352 14.11 3.12 -10.08
C LEU A 352 14.23 4.61 -10.39
N PHE A 353 13.31 5.17 -11.21
CA PHE A 353 13.27 6.59 -11.47
C PHE A 353 12.94 7.40 -10.20
N GLY A 354 12.00 6.94 -9.38
CA GLY A 354 11.73 7.54 -8.07
C GLY A 354 12.93 7.49 -7.14
N LEU A 355 13.64 6.35 -7.06
CA LEU A 355 14.87 6.22 -6.25
C LEU A 355 16.02 7.10 -6.76
N SER A 356 16.09 7.41 -8.07
CA SER A 356 17.10 8.33 -8.58
C SER A 356 16.98 9.73 -7.99
N THR A 357 15.79 10.13 -7.52
CA THR A 357 15.57 11.41 -6.85
C THR A 357 16.33 11.54 -5.53
N LEU A 358 16.80 10.42 -4.94
CA LEU A 358 17.65 10.47 -3.74
C LEU A 358 18.94 11.27 -3.95
N LYS A 359 19.51 11.23 -5.14
CA LYS A 359 20.79 11.89 -5.43
C LYS A 359 20.65 13.06 -6.40
N LEU A 360 19.65 13.05 -7.28
CA LEU A 360 19.44 14.11 -8.28
C LEU A 360 18.70 15.33 -7.70
N ARG A 361 18.81 15.52 -6.43
CA ARG A 361 18.19 16.62 -5.70
C ARG A 361 19.15 17.77 -5.48
#